data_e504ac32fe3d8cb98a73c49a40d7b13c
#
_entry.id   e504ac32fe3d8cb98a73c49a40d7b13c
#
_cell.length_a   1.000
_cell.length_b   1.000
_cell.length_c   1.000
_cell.angle_alpha   90.00
_cell.angle_beta   90.00
_cell.angle_gamma   90.00
#
_symmetry.space_group_name_H-M   'P 1'
#
loop_
_entity.id
_entity.type
_entity.pdbx_description
1 polymer ?
#
loop_
_entity_poly.entity_id
_entity_poly.type
_entity_poly.pdbx_seq_one_letter_code
_entity_poly.pdbx_strand_id
1 'polypeptide(L)'
;MNLGFIGTGKIASSVITGICKSKIKFNKIIISQRNEKIAKNLKKKFKKIIIAKDNQQIVDKCDWIFLSVTPTVGDKIIKDLKFKSTQTVISFISTITLTQLKKAIKVKAKIVRAIPLPPISLKKGPVPICPPNKKVKAFFDKVGTTVEIKNEKLSINFWSTSGMMAPFYQLLSSMTDWLVKRGVKREGAQKYITSLFLALSEDAVVNSKKDLKYLVKELSLIHISEPTRPY
;
A
#
# COMPACT_ATOMS: atom_id res chain seq x y z
N MET A 1 17.12 -12.42 5.13
CA MET A 1 16.54 -11.56 6.18
C MET A 1 15.20 -12.12 6.64
N ASN A 2 14.88 -11.92 7.91
CA ASN A 2 13.58 -12.21 8.47
C ASN A 2 12.74 -10.92 8.53
N LEU A 3 11.45 -11.03 8.19
CA LEU A 3 10.50 -9.91 8.21
C LEU A 3 9.51 -10.11 9.35
N GLY A 4 9.29 -9.08 10.16
CA GLY A 4 8.38 -9.13 11.30
C GLY A 4 7.22 -8.15 11.13
N PHE A 5 5.99 -8.59 11.37
CA PHE A 5 4.82 -7.73 11.30
C PHE A 5 4.12 -7.67 12.67
N ILE A 6 4.18 -6.50 13.28
CA ILE A 6 3.44 -6.18 14.50
C ILE A 6 2.10 -5.57 14.10
N GLY A 7 1.05 -6.36 14.25
CA GLY A 7 -0.29 -6.10 13.71
C GLY A 7 -0.54 -6.88 12.41
N THR A 8 -1.64 -7.65 12.40
CA THR A 8 -2.08 -8.48 11.27
C THR A 8 -3.44 -8.03 10.75
N GLY A 9 -3.57 -6.72 10.53
CA GLY A 9 -4.76 -6.11 9.93
C GLY A 9 -4.79 -6.26 8.39
N LYS A 10 -5.76 -5.57 7.75
CA LYS A 10 -5.96 -5.60 6.30
C LYS A 10 -4.71 -5.17 5.52
N ILE A 11 -4.05 -4.08 5.95
CA ILE A 11 -2.84 -3.57 5.28
C ILE A 11 -1.67 -4.56 5.42
N ALA A 12 -1.38 -5.05 6.63
CA ALA A 12 -0.33 -6.06 6.83
C ALA A 12 -0.56 -7.28 5.95
N SER A 13 -1.80 -7.81 5.93
CA SER A 13 -2.16 -8.96 5.09
C SER A 13 -1.94 -8.70 3.60
N SER A 14 -2.28 -7.50 3.12
CA SER A 14 -2.06 -7.11 1.72
C SER A 14 -0.58 -7.02 1.38
N VAL A 15 0.23 -6.39 2.24
CA VAL A 15 1.69 -6.28 2.06
C VAL A 15 2.35 -7.65 2.10
N ILE A 16 2.02 -8.48 3.08
CA ILE A 16 2.54 -9.87 3.20
C ILE A 16 2.20 -10.68 1.94
N THR A 17 0.96 -10.56 1.46
CA THR A 17 0.54 -11.24 0.22
C THR A 17 1.35 -10.78 -0.98
N GLY A 18 1.56 -9.46 -1.14
CA GLY A 18 2.39 -8.90 -2.19
C GLY A 18 3.84 -9.39 -2.11
N ILE A 19 4.44 -9.37 -0.92
CA ILE A 19 5.81 -9.87 -0.67
C ILE A 19 5.92 -11.34 -1.07
N CYS A 20 5.00 -12.20 -0.60
CA CYS A 20 5.03 -13.63 -0.89
C CYS A 20 4.84 -13.95 -2.38
N LYS A 21 4.18 -13.08 -3.13
CA LYS A 21 3.97 -13.22 -4.58
C LYS A 21 5.05 -12.52 -5.43
N SER A 22 6.00 -11.84 -4.78
CA SER A 22 7.05 -11.06 -5.46
C SER A 22 8.37 -11.82 -5.57
N LYS A 23 9.36 -11.15 -6.19
CA LYS A 23 10.77 -11.62 -6.24
C LYS A 23 11.59 -11.19 -5.02
N ILE A 24 10.96 -10.77 -3.92
CA ILE A 24 11.66 -10.42 -2.68
C ILE A 24 12.20 -11.70 -2.04
N LYS A 25 13.52 -11.72 -1.79
CA LYS A 25 14.18 -12.82 -1.09
C LYS A 25 14.08 -12.59 0.43
N PHE A 26 13.43 -13.49 1.14
CA PHE A 26 13.33 -13.51 2.60
C PHE A 26 13.38 -14.96 3.11
N ASN A 27 13.80 -15.13 4.37
CA ASN A 27 13.83 -16.46 4.99
C ASN A 27 12.46 -16.80 5.58
N LYS A 28 11.97 -15.99 6.52
CA LYS A 28 10.69 -16.15 7.21
C LYS A 28 9.97 -14.81 7.35
N ILE A 29 8.65 -14.86 7.44
CA ILE A 29 7.79 -13.75 7.86
C ILE A 29 7.17 -14.14 9.19
N ILE A 30 7.44 -13.38 10.25
CA ILE A 30 6.91 -13.62 11.60
C ILE A 30 5.84 -12.57 11.89
N ILE A 31 4.63 -12.99 12.22
CA ILE A 31 3.46 -12.12 12.35
C ILE A 31 2.84 -12.22 13.74
N SER A 32 2.24 -11.13 14.20
CA SER A 32 1.50 -11.13 15.47
C SER A 32 0.19 -11.92 15.35
N GLN A 33 -0.25 -12.49 16.48
CA GLN A 33 -1.48 -13.32 16.55
C GLN A 33 -2.77 -12.50 16.71
N ARG A 34 -2.71 -11.18 16.93
CA ARG A 34 -3.85 -10.36 17.38
C ARG A 34 -5.11 -10.51 16.54
N ASN A 35 -5.00 -10.66 15.21
CA ASN A 35 -6.10 -11.04 14.35
C ASN A 35 -5.93 -12.50 13.94
N GLU A 36 -6.40 -13.38 14.79
CA GLU A 36 -6.17 -14.82 14.66
C GLU A 36 -6.68 -15.39 13.33
N LYS A 37 -7.84 -14.96 12.87
CA LYS A 37 -8.44 -15.38 11.59
C LYS A 37 -7.53 -15.04 10.41
N ILE A 38 -7.04 -13.81 10.35
CA ILE A 38 -6.13 -13.36 9.28
C ILE A 38 -4.78 -14.08 9.41
N ALA A 39 -4.23 -14.18 10.62
CA ALA A 39 -2.94 -14.83 10.87
C ALA A 39 -2.95 -16.31 10.47
N LYS A 40 -3.98 -17.06 10.87
CA LYS A 40 -4.17 -18.48 10.47
C LYS A 40 -4.31 -18.63 8.96
N ASN A 41 -5.08 -17.72 8.31
CA ASN A 41 -5.28 -17.76 6.85
C ASN A 41 -3.96 -17.49 6.10
N LEU A 42 -3.17 -16.49 6.52
CA LEU A 42 -1.87 -16.23 5.94
C LEU A 42 -0.89 -17.41 6.11
N LYS A 43 -0.84 -18.02 7.32
CA LYS A 43 -0.01 -19.19 7.59
C LYS A 43 -0.41 -20.39 6.73
N LYS A 44 -1.73 -20.62 6.54
CA LYS A 44 -2.24 -21.69 5.65
C LYS A 44 -1.82 -21.44 4.19
N LYS A 45 -1.84 -20.18 3.75
CA LYS A 45 -1.57 -19.81 2.35
C LYS A 45 -0.07 -19.79 2.00
N PHE A 46 0.80 -19.47 2.96
CA PHE A 46 2.22 -19.26 2.70
C PHE A 46 3.10 -20.01 3.73
N LYS A 47 3.83 -21.03 3.28
CA LYS A 47 4.66 -21.92 4.12
C LYS A 47 5.73 -21.21 4.97
N LYS A 48 6.22 -20.02 4.53
CA LYS A 48 7.27 -19.26 5.24
C LYS A 48 6.73 -18.33 6.33
N ILE A 49 5.42 -18.38 6.64
CA ILE A 49 4.80 -17.55 7.68
C ILE A 49 4.77 -18.28 9.01
N ILE A 50 5.22 -17.60 10.05
CA ILE A 50 5.19 -18.06 11.44
C ILE A 50 4.37 -17.09 12.27
N ILE A 51 3.45 -17.59 13.07
CA ILE A 51 2.72 -16.79 14.06
C ILE A 51 3.56 -16.77 15.33
N ALA A 52 3.89 -15.57 15.82
CA ALA A 52 4.65 -15.37 17.04
C ALA A 52 3.77 -15.57 18.28
N LYS A 53 4.39 -15.95 19.40
CA LYS A 53 3.72 -16.00 20.71
C LYS A 53 3.41 -14.61 21.27
N ASP A 54 4.27 -13.63 20.98
CA ASP A 54 4.14 -12.23 21.38
C ASP A 54 4.89 -11.29 20.42
N ASN A 55 4.74 -9.98 20.60
CA ASN A 55 5.38 -8.99 19.75
C ASN A 55 6.89 -8.86 19.98
N GLN A 56 7.38 -9.18 21.21
CA GLN A 56 8.81 -9.13 21.48
C GLN A 56 9.54 -10.24 20.70
N GLN A 57 8.97 -11.43 20.58
CA GLN A 57 9.54 -12.50 19.77
C GLN A 57 9.71 -12.07 18.29
N ILE A 58 8.81 -11.22 17.76
CA ILE A 58 8.96 -10.66 16.42
C ILE A 58 10.19 -9.77 16.35
N VAL A 59 10.34 -8.85 17.32
CA VAL A 59 11.48 -7.94 17.40
C VAL A 59 12.79 -8.72 17.55
N ASP A 60 12.83 -9.74 18.39
CA ASP A 60 14.06 -10.51 18.66
C ASP A 60 14.57 -11.28 17.44
N LYS A 61 13.65 -11.78 16.59
CA LYS A 61 13.97 -12.71 15.49
C LYS A 61 14.00 -12.09 14.10
N CYS A 62 13.63 -10.81 13.95
CA CYS A 62 13.50 -10.19 12.64
C CYS A 62 14.48 -9.02 12.44
N ASP A 63 14.93 -8.88 11.20
CA ASP A 63 15.82 -7.80 10.75
C ASP A 63 15.03 -6.54 10.40
N TRP A 64 13.85 -6.73 9.79
CA TRP A 64 12.92 -5.67 9.42
C TRP A 64 11.62 -5.82 10.16
N ILE A 65 11.19 -4.77 10.85
CA ILE A 65 9.98 -4.74 11.67
C ILE A 65 8.96 -3.79 11.04
N PHE A 66 7.81 -4.31 10.66
CA PHE A 66 6.70 -3.54 10.13
C PHE A 66 5.66 -3.29 11.23
N LEU A 67 5.47 -2.03 11.58
CA LEU A 67 4.47 -1.58 12.55
C LEU A 67 3.17 -1.32 11.82
N SER A 68 2.19 -2.21 11.97
CA SER A 68 0.92 -2.21 11.24
C SER A 68 -0.28 -2.33 12.19
N VAL A 69 -0.24 -1.62 13.29
CA VAL A 69 -1.29 -1.51 14.30
C VAL A 69 -2.04 -0.19 14.18
N THR A 70 -3.23 -0.09 14.79
CA THR A 70 -3.94 1.19 14.90
C THR A 70 -3.16 2.18 15.76
N PRO A 71 -3.29 3.50 15.53
CA PRO A 71 -2.51 4.52 16.27
C PRO A 71 -2.60 4.39 17.78
N THR A 72 -3.81 4.23 18.31
CA THR A 72 -4.08 4.09 19.75
C THR A 72 -3.37 2.92 20.41
N VAL A 73 -3.24 1.82 19.67
CA VAL A 73 -2.55 0.60 20.12
C VAL A 73 -1.05 0.72 19.93
N GLY A 74 -0.63 1.37 18.83
CA GLY A 74 0.76 1.51 18.45
C GLY A 74 1.57 2.27 19.50
N ASP A 75 1.06 3.36 20.03
CA ASP A 75 1.77 4.18 21.02
C ASP A 75 2.11 3.41 22.32
N LYS A 76 1.22 2.52 22.76
CA LYS A 76 1.48 1.65 23.92
C LYS A 76 2.48 0.54 23.57
N ILE A 77 2.20 -0.24 22.53
CA ILE A 77 2.99 -1.44 22.19
C ILE A 77 4.44 -1.08 21.85
N ILE A 78 4.67 0.00 21.08
CA ILE A 78 6.03 0.35 20.61
C ILE A 78 6.95 0.68 21.77
N LYS A 79 6.47 1.36 22.81
CA LYS A 79 7.25 1.77 23.97
C LYS A 79 7.74 0.60 24.82
N ASP A 80 6.99 -0.52 24.84
CA ASP A 80 7.28 -1.71 25.63
C ASP A 80 8.24 -2.68 24.93
N LEU A 81 8.48 -2.48 23.61
CA LEU A 81 9.31 -3.36 22.81
C LEU A 81 10.79 -2.95 22.84
N LYS A 82 11.66 -3.93 22.99
CA LYS A 82 13.12 -3.76 23.02
C LYS A 82 13.71 -3.95 21.62
N PHE A 83 13.72 -2.87 20.82
CA PHE A 83 14.31 -2.88 19.48
C PHE A 83 15.85 -2.94 19.52
N LYS A 84 16.46 -3.32 18.37
CA LYS A 84 17.92 -3.33 18.19
C LYS A 84 18.32 -2.24 17.21
N SER A 85 19.50 -1.63 17.42
CA SER A 85 20.03 -0.57 16.53
C SER A 85 20.30 -1.05 15.09
N THR A 86 20.52 -2.34 14.91
CA THR A 86 20.76 -2.97 13.60
C THR A 86 19.49 -3.13 12.75
N GLN A 87 18.31 -3.00 13.36
CA GLN A 87 17.03 -3.22 12.69
C GLN A 87 16.61 -2.05 11.80
N THR A 88 15.80 -2.38 10.80
CA THR A 88 15.03 -1.41 10.03
C THR A 88 13.57 -1.48 10.48
N VAL A 89 13.06 -0.41 11.03
CA VAL A 89 11.66 -0.30 11.47
C VAL A 89 10.88 0.48 10.42
N ILE A 90 9.83 -0.13 9.89
CA ILE A 90 8.96 0.47 8.87
C ILE A 90 7.57 0.64 9.48
N SER A 91 7.14 1.88 9.62
CA SER A 91 5.83 2.20 10.21
C SER A 91 4.78 2.42 9.12
N PHE A 92 3.69 1.68 9.17
CA PHE A 92 2.47 1.89 8.37
C PHE A 92 1.45 2.77 9.08
N ILE A 93 1.80 3.31 10.25
CA ILE A 93 0.90 4.12 11.07
C ILE A 93 0.97 5.57 10.59
N SER A 94 -0.07 6.03 9.91
CA SER A 94 -0.09 7.34 9.24
C SER A 94 -0.05 8.53 10.20
N THR A 95 -0.54 8.38 11.42
CA THR A 95 -0.68 9.46 12.42
C THR A 95 0.51 9.59 13.38
N ILE A 96 1.44 8.61 13.44
CA ILE A 96 2.63 8.68 14.29
C ILE A 96 3.80 9.22 13.48
N THR A 97 4.35 10.35 13.92
CA THR A 97 5.47 11.02 13.25
C THR A 97 6.81 10.30 13.47
N LEU A 98 7.80 10.61 12.63
CA LEU A 98 9.18 10.10 12.78
C LEU A 98 9.76 10.47 14.15
N THR A 99 9.49 11.68 14.62
CA THR A 99 9.94 12.13 15.96
C THR A 99 9.35 11.28 17.08
N GLN A 100 8.05 11.02 17.02
CA GLN A 100 7.37 10.15 17.99
C GLN A 100 7.90 8.71 17.92
N LEU A 101 8.11 8.17 16.72
CA LEU A 101 8.67 6.83 16.53
C LEU A 101 10.10 6.72 17.11
N LYS A 102 10.96 7.71 16.83
CA LYS A 102 12.32 7.76 17.40
C LYS A 102 12.31 7.78 18.93
N LYS A 103 11.41 8.57 19.53
CA LYS A 103 11.25 8.65 20.99
C LYS A 103 10.75 7.32 21.58
N ALA A 104 9.82 6.63 20.90
CA ALA A 104 9.24 5.38 21.38
C ALA A 104 10.21 4.19 21.23
N ILE A 105 10.98 4.13 20.14
CA ILE A 105 11.90 3.02 19.82
C ILE A 105 13.18 3.06 20.68
N LYS A 106 13.59 4.22 21.19
CA LYS A 106 14.70 4.42 22.16
C LYS A 106 16.10 3.98 21.69
N VAL A 107 16.27 3.44 20.50
CA VAL A 107 17.57 3.03 19.93
C VAL A 107 17.80 3.67 18.57
N LYS A 108 19.04 3.78 18.12
CA LYS A 108 19.40 4.33 16.79
C LYS A 108 19.10 3.35 15.65
N ALA A 109 17.87 2.80 15.61
CA ALA A 109 17.40 1.97 14.50
C ALA A 109 17.13 2.85 13.25
N LYS A 110 17.14 2.20 12.06
CA LYS A 110 16.69 2.86 10.83
C LYS A 110 15.16 2.91 10.82
N ILE A 111 14.56 4.08 10.85
CA ILE A 111 13.12 4.25 10.88
C ILE A 111 12.65 4.89 9.59
N VAL A 112 11.67 4.27 8.92
CA VAL A 112 11.02 4.77 7.72
C VAL A 112 9.50 4.65 7.89
N ARG A 113 8.77 5.69 7.56
CA ARG A 113 7.31 5.60 7.42
C ARG A 113 6.99 5.18 5.99
N ALA A 114 6.07 4.25 5.83
CA ALA A 114 5.59 3.80 4.52
C ALA A 114 4.08 3.57 4.60
N ILE A 115 3.31 4.12 3.65
CA ILE A 115 1.85 4.01 3.69
C ILE A 115 1.36 3.29 2.42
N PRO A 116 1.51 1.96 2.37
CA PRO A 116 1.00 1.18 1.25
C PRO A 116 -0.53 1.14 1.26
N LEU A 117 -1.11 0.99 0.06
CA LEU A 117 -2.54 0.79 -0.12
C LEU A 117 -2.87 -0.71 -0.35
N PRO A 118 -4.11 -1.16 -0.12
CA PRO A 118 -4.50 -2.57 -0.28
C PRO A 118 -4.13 -3.21 -1.63
N PRO A 119 -4.12 -2.51 -2.78
CA PRO A 119 -3.69 -3.06 -4.06
C PRO A 119 -2.23 -3.56 -4.11
N ILE A 120 -1.41 -3.28 -3.10
CA ILE A 120 -0.06 -3.84 -2.96
C ILE A 120 -0.07 -5.39 -2.96
N SER A 121 -1.18 -6.01 -2.59
CA SER A 121 -1.37 -7.47 -2.69
C SER A 121 -1.33 -7.99 -4.13
N LEU A 122 -1.59 -7.11 -5.10
CA LEU A 122 -1.50 -7.32 -6.55
C LEU A 122 -0.15 -6.83 -7.12
N LYS A 123 0.76 -6.38 -6.28
CA LYS A 123 2.04 -5.70 -6.64
C LYS A 123 1.80 -4.40 -7.43
N LYS A 124 0.76 -3.66 -7.08
CA LYS A 124 0.33 -2.41 -7.72
C LYS A 124 0.08 -1.33 -6.66
N GLY A 125 0.13 -0.08 -7.10
CA GLY A 125 -0.19 1.10 -6.32
C GLY A 125 1.01 1.79 -5.69
N PRO A 126 0.83 3.04 -5.27
CA PRO A 126 1.89 3.85 -4.69
C PRO A 126 2.25 3.40 -3.28
N VAL A 127 3.54 3.47 -2.97
CA VAL A 127 4.07 3.29 -1.62
C VAL A 127 4.91 4.52 -1.27
N PRO A 128 4.29 5.58 -0.75
CA PRO A 128 5.03 6.74 -0.28
C PRO A 128 5.88 6.36 0.94
N ILE A 129 7.16 6.73 0.91
CA ILE A 129 8.11 6.50 2.01
C ILE A 129 8.75 7.80 2.48
N CYS A 130 8.93 7.95 3.79
CA CYS A 130 9.59 9.09 4.44
C CYS A 130 10.38 8.64 5.67
N PRO A 131 11.66 9.04 5.82
CA PRO A 131 12.49 9.74 4.83
C PRO A 131 12.90 8.81 3.68
N PRO A 132 13.50 9.34 2.60
CA PRO A 132 14.09 8.54 1.52
C PRO A 132 15.07 7.50 2.05
N ASN A 133 14.97 6.27 1.53
CA ASN A 133 15.85 5.18 1.92
C ASN A 133 16.02 4.18 0.77
N LYS A 134 17.22 4.10 0.20
CA LYS A 134 17.52 3.27 -0.98
C LYS A 134 17.14 1.79 -0.79
N LYS A 135 17.40 1.20 0.39
CA LYS A 135 17.09 -0.22 0.65
C LYS A 135 15.58 -0.46 0.75
N VAL A 136 14.86 0.43 1.45
CA VAL A 136 13.40 0.37 1.60
C VAL A 136 12.71 0.64 0.26
N LYS A 137 13.22 1.60 -0.53
CA LYS A 137 12.76 1.85 -1.90
C LYS A 137 12.90 0.59 -2.76
N ALA A 138 14.09 0.01 -2.87
CA ALA A 138 14.33 -1.19 -3.66
C ALA A 138 13.51 -2.41 -3.21
N PHE A 139 13.09 -2.44 -1.95
CA PHE A 139 12.19 -3.45 -1.42
C PHE A 139 10.76 -3.24 -1.92
N PHE A 140 10.22 -2.01 -1.74
CA PHE A 140 8.83 -1.72 -2.13
C PHE A 140 8.64 -1.64 -3.64
N ASP A 141 9.64 -1.27 -4.43
CA ASP A 141 9.57 -1.27 -5.91
C ASP A 141 9.28 -2.68 -6.50
N LYS A 142 9.46 -3.74 -5.70
CA LYS A 142 9.10 -5.10 -6.11
C LYS A 142 7.62 -5.45 -5.86
N VAL A 143 6.90 -4.60 -5.16
CA VAL A 143 5.48 -4.82 -4.77
C VAL A 143 4.59 -3.62 -5.00
N GLY A 144 5.10 -2.54 -5.56
CA GLY A 144 4.37 -1.31 -5.87
C GLY A 144 5.29 -0.27 -6.49
N THR A 145 4.85 0.97 -6.55
CA THR A 145 5.64 2.13 -7.02
C THR A 145 6.03 2.99 -5.84
N THR A 146 7.32 3.01 -5.49
CA THR A 146 7.78 3.79 -4.33
C THR A 146 7.87 5.27 -4.68
N VAL A 147 7.30 6.12 -3.82
CA VAL A 147 7.38 7.59 -3.90
C VAL A 147 8.15 8.11 -2.69
N GLU A 148 9.34 8.68 -2.92
CA GLU A 148 10.20 9.19 -1.84
C GLU A 148 9.82 10.60 -1.43
N ILE A 149 9.52 10.79 -0.15
CA ILE A 149 9.13 12.08 0.45
C ILE A 149 10.25 12.55 1.35
N LYS A 150 10.89 13.66 0.98
CA LYS A 150 12.00 14.25 1.76
C LYS A 150 11.51 14.97 3.02
N ASN A 151 10.39 15.68 2.92
CA ASN A 151 9.84 16.46 4.02
C ASN A 151 8.60 15.75 4.60
N GLU A 152 8.68 15.31 5.85
CA GLU A 152 7.59 14.60 6.52
C GLU A 152 6.28 15.41 6.57
N LYS A 153 6.35 16.73 6.68
CA LYS A 153 5.15 17.59 6.69
C LYS A 153 4.31 17.46 5.41
N LEU A 154 4.94 17.13 4.27
CA LEU A 154 4.26 16.91 3.00
C LEU A 154 3.59 15.53 2.92
N SER A 155 3.92 14.62 3.81
CA SER A 155 3.38 13.26 3.80
C SER A 155 1.85 13.23 3.88
N ILE A 156 1.25 14.15 4.66
CA ILE A 156 -0.20 14.21 4.83
C ILE A 156 -0.92 14.44 3.48
N ASN A 157 -0.32 15.20 2.56
CA ASN A 157 -0.92 15.47 1.26
C ASN A 157 -1.08 14.18 0.44
N PHE A 158 -0.08 13.29 0.51
CA PHE A 158 -0.14 11.99 -0.16
C PHE A 158 -1.17 11.05 0.46
N TRP A 159 -1.28 11.03 1.80
CA TRP A 159 -2.32 10.21 2.44
C TRP A 159 -3.72 10.74 2.15
N SER A 160 -3.91 12.06 2.12
CA SER A 160 -5.20 12.68 1.83
C SER A 160 -5.72 12.32 0.45
N THR A 161 -4.85 12.27 -0.58
CA THR A 161 -5.25 11.84 -1.92
C THR A 161 -5.72 10.38 -1.96
N SER A 162 -5.30 9.55 -1.01
CA SER A 162 -5.79 8.16 -0.90
C SER A 162 -7.27 8.07 -0.52
N GLY A 163 -7.88 9.16 -0.02
CA GLY A 163 -9.32 9.28 0.20
C GLY A 163 -10.14 9.12 -1.08
N MET A 164 -9.52 9.32 -2.25
CA MET A 164 -10.17 9.13 -3.56
C MET A 164 -10.49 7.66 -3.88
N MET A 165 -10.04 6.68 -3.09
CA MET A 165 -10.34 5.26 -3.38
C MET A 165 -11.83 4.96 -3.39
N ALA A 166 -12.59 5.44 -2.41
CA ALA A 166 -14.04 5.21 -2.35
C ALA A 166 -14.80 5.96 -3.46
N PRO A 167 -14.58 7.28 -3.69
CA PRO A 167 -15.13 7.98 -4.85
C PRO A 167 -14.81 7.33 -6.18
N PHE A 168 -13.59 6.82 -6.36
CA PHE A 168 -13.19 6.11 -7.58
C PHE A 168 -14.05 4.85 -7.80
N TYR A 169 -14.22 4.00 -6.80
CA TYR A 169 -15.08 2.82 -6.93
C TYR A 169 -16.55 3.20 -7.13
N GLN A 170 -17.01 4.29 -6.51
CA GLN A 170 -18.35 4.80 -6.74
C GLN A 170 -18.56 5.25 -8.18
N LEU A 171 -17.56 5.93 -8.78
CA LEU A 171 -17.59 6.31 -10.19
C LEU A 171 -17.73 5.08 -11.09
N LEU A 172 -16.88 4.05 -10.91
CA LEU A 172 -16.97 2.79 -11.67
C LEU A 172 -18.34 2.13 -11.52
N SER A 173 -18.90 2.12 -10.31
CA SER A 173 -20.22 1.56 -10.02
C SER A 173 -21.31 2.33 -10.78
N SER A 174 -21.31 3.68 -10.69
CA SER A 174 -22.32 4.52 -11.35
C SER A 174 -22.30 4.37 -12.87
N MET A 175 -21.11 4.32 -13.48
CA MET A 175 -20.97 4.11 -14.93
C MET A 175 -21.44 2.70 -15.34
N THR A 176 -21.15 1.69 -14.51
CA THR A 176 -21.66 0.32 -14.72
C THR A 176 -23.18 0.29 -14.69
N ASP A 177 -23.79 0.92 -13.68
CA ASP A 177 -25.24 0.98 -13.52
C ASP A 177 -25.92 1.73 -14.66
N TRP A 178 -25.27 2.77 -15.20
CA TRP A 178 -25.74 3.49 -16.38
C TRP A 178 -25.82 2.59 -17.62
N LEU A 179 -24.80 1.76 -17.87
CA LEU A 179 -24.82 0.78 -18.96
C LEU A 179 -25.90 -0.28 -18.76
N VAL A 180 -26.07 -0.77 -17.52
CA VAL A 180 -27.10 -1.78 -17.20
C VAL A 180 -28.49 -1.24 -17.43
N LYS A 181 -28.78 0.01 -17.06
CA LYS A 181 -30.07 0.67 -17.35
C LYS A 181 -30.37 0.80 -18.84
N ARG A 182 -29.35 0.68 -19.71
CA ARG A 182 -29.47 0.68 -21.19
C ARG A 182 -29.46 -0.71 -21.80
N GLY A 183 -29.65 -1.75 -21.00
CA GLY A 183 -29.79 -3.13 -21.48
C GLY A 183 -28.49 -3.94 -21.55
N VAL A 184 -27.34 -3.37 -21.16
CA VAL A 184 -26.09 -4.14 -21.11
C VAL A 184 -26.11 -5.07 -19.91
N LYS A 185 -25.75 -6.34 -20.10
CA LYS A 185 -25.59 -7.29 -18.97
C LYS A 185 -24.53 -6.79 -18.00
N ARG A 186 -24.79 -6.86 -16.68
CA ARG A 186 -23.90 -6.33 -15.61
C ARG A 186 -22.45 -6.81 -15.72
N GLU A 187 -22.24 -8.08 -16.01
CA GLU A 187 -20.90 -8.65 -16.16
C GLU A 187 -20.11 -7.96 -17.29
N GLY A 188 -20.75 -7.78 -18.45
CA GLY A 188 -20.15 -7.07 -19.59
C GLY A 188 -19.88 -5.60 -19.29
N ALA A 189 -20.83 -4.91 -18.63
CA ALA A 189 -20.69 -3.54 -18.21
C ALA A 189 -19.50 -3.37 -17.24
N GLN A 190 -19.40 -4.19 -16.18
CA GLN A 190 -18.27 -4.13 -15.25
C GLN A 190 -16.94 -4.42 -15.94
N LYS A 191 -16.88 -5.43 -16.80
CA LYS A 191 -15.68 -5.78 -17.56
C LYS A 191 -15.22 -4.60 -18.42
N TYR A 192 -16.13 -3.96 -19.13
CA TYR A 192 -15.83 -2.81 -19.99
C TYR A 192 -15.30 -1.63 -19.16
N ILE A 193 -16.05 -1.19 -18.14
CA ILE A 193 -15.69 -0.03 -17.31
C ILE A 193 -14.34 -0.25 -16.60
N THR A 194 -14.13 -1.40 -15.99
CA THR A 194 -12.84 -1.68 -15.29
C THR A 194 -11.67 -1.73 -16.26
N SER A 195 -11.86 -2.28 -17.47
CA SER A 195 -10.83 -2.33 -18.52
C SER A 195 -10.51 -0.93 -19.07
N LEU A 196 -11.54 -0.09 -19.26
CA LEU A 196 -11.36 1.30 -19.71
C LEU A 196 -10.48 2.09 -18.72
N PHE A 197 -10.84 2.09 -17.44
CA PHE A 197 -10.08 2.83 -16.43
C PHE A 197 -8.67 2.26 -16.20
N LEU A 198 -8.49 0.96 -16.38
CA LEU A 198 -7.16 0.36 -16.34
C LEU A 198 -6.31 0.88 -17.50
N ALA A 199 -6.82 0.88 -18.72
CA ALA A 199 -6.12 1.36 -19.90
C ALA A 199 -5.75 2.85 -19.79
N LEU A 200 -6.70 3.70 -19.38
CA LEU A 200 -6.44 5.13 -19.16
C LEU A 200 -5.37 5.37 -18.08
N SER A 201 -5.40 4.58 -17.02
CA SER A 201 -4.39 4.67 -15.96
C SER A 201 -3.00 4.21 -16.42
N GLU A 202 -2.92 3.17 -17.23
CA GLU A 202 -1.66 2.69 -17.81
C GLU A 202 -1.09 3.68 -18.81
N ASP A 203 -1.94 4.29 -19.66
CA ASP A 203 -1.53 5.36 -20.58
C ASP A 203 -0.99 6.57 -19.81
N ALA A 204 -1.68 7.00 -18.76
CA ALA A 204 -1.20 8.07 -17.89
C ALA A 204 0.17 7.74 -17.22
N VAL A 205 0.42 6.48 -16.86
CA VAL A 205 1.72 6.04 -16.32
C VAL A 205 2.81 6.11 -17.39
N VAL A 206 2.56 5.67 -18.60
CA VAL A 206 3.50 5.76 -19.75
C VAL A 206 3.87 7.21 -20.02
N ASN A 207 2.89 8.11 -19.98
CA ASN A 207 3.05 9.54 -20.20
C ASN A 207 3.42 10.36 -18.94
N SER A 208 3.76 9.72 -17.83
CA SER A 208 3.98 10.37 -16.52
C SER A 208 5.13 11.39 -16.47
N LYS A 209 5.97 11.47 -17.48
CA LYS A 209 6.99 12.52 -17.65
C LYS A 209 6.43 13.85 -18.22
N LYS A 210 5.23 13.82 -18.80
CA LYS A 210 4.51 14.99 -19.29
C LYS A 210 3.50 15.47 -18.25
N ASP A 211 3.03 16.71 -18.33
CA ASP A 211 1.87 17.14 -17.53
C ASP A 211 0.63 16.35 -17.96
N LEU A 212 -0.16 15.87 -17.02
CA LEU A 212 -1.39 15.13 -17.31
C LEU A 212 -2.41 15.95 -18.11
N LYS A 213 -2.33 17.28 -18.06
CA LYS A 213 -3.13 18.19 -18.92
C LYS A 213 -2.89 17.95 -20.42
N TYR A 214 -1.73 17.41 -20.79
CA TYR A 214 -1.46 17.04 -22.18
C TYR A 214 -2.45 15.94 -22.65
N LEU A 215 -2.68 14.90 -21.85
CA LEU A 215 -3.64 13.85 -22.18
C LEU A 215 -5.08 14.38 -22.26
N VAL A 216 -5.45 15.29 -21.35
CA VAL A 216 -6.76 15.96 -21.39
C VAL A 216 -6.94 16.68 -22.71
N LYS A 217 -5.94 17.44 -23.16
CA LYS A 217 -6.00 18.21 -24.41
C LYS A 217 -6.09 17.30 -25.63
N GLU A 218 -5.29 16.25 -25.71
CA GLU A 218 -5.32 15.30 -26.84
C GLU A 218 -6.69 14.64 -26.97
N LEU A 219 -7.25 14.12 -25.89
CA LEU A 219 -8.54 13.46 -25.91
C LEU A 219 -9.71 14.42 -26.19
N SER A 220 -9.62 15.67 -25.69
CA SER A 220 -10.64 16.70 -25.98
C SER A 220 -10.66 17.10 -27.45
N LEU A 221 -9.52 17.11 -28.15
CA LEU A 221 -9.44 17.40 -29.58
C LEU A 221 -10.09 16.31 -30.42
N ILE A 222 -10.00 15.04 -30.01
CA ILE A 222 -10.64 13.91 -30.69
C ILE A 222 -12.17 14.04 -30.62
N HIS A 223 -12.71 14.46 -29.48
CA HIS A 223 -14.16 14.67 -29.31
C HIS A 223 -14.70 15.92 -30.03
N ILE A 224 -13.87 16.93 -30.28
CA ILE A 224 -14.25 18.15 -31.01
C ILE A 224 -14.23 17.91 -32.53
N SER A 225 -13.40 16.97 -33.02
CA SER A 225 -13.26 16.68 -34.43
C SER A 225 -14.29 15.68 -34.97
N GLU A 226 -15.03 14.95 -34.12
CA GLU A 226 -16.19 14.17 -34.52
C GLU A 226 -17.46 15.03 -34.43
N PRO A 227 -18.06 15.47 -35.58
CA PRO A 227 -19.36 16.12 -35.53
C PRO A 227 -20.36 15.13 -34.91
N THR A 228 -21.05 15.59 -33.90
CA THR A 228 -22.17 14.85 -33.26
C THR A 228 -23.07 14.31 -34.34
N ARG A 229 -23.02 12.97 -34.63
CA ARG A 229 -24.04 12.32 -35.39
C ARG A 229 -25.35 12.43 -34.62
N PRO A 230 -26.41 13.02 -35.19
CA PRO A 230 -27.73 12.98 -34.56
C PRO A 230 -28.16 11.53 -34.43
N TYR A 231 -28.64 11.15 -33.26
CA TYR A 231 -29.27 9.85 -33.02
C TYR A 231 -30.69 9.86 -33.64
#